data_d403b617f216377214c93b76060e09cf
#
_entry.id   d403b617f216377214c93b76060e09cf
#
_cell.length_a   1.000
_cell.length_b   1.000
_cell.length_c   1.000
_cell.angle_alpha   90.00
_cell.angle_beta   90.00
_cell.angle_gamma   90.00
#
_symmetry.space_group_name_H-M   'P 1'
#
loop_
_entity.id
_entity.type
_entity.pdbx_description
1 polymer ?
#
loop_
_entity_poly.entity_id
_entity_poly.type
_entity_poly.pdbx_seq_one_letter_code
_entity_poly.pdbx_strand_id
1 'polypeptide(L)'
;MRYKNFDNFDINLFSNSKKEDELFSPRKNMEDNLNYILGTYLPEFKTSNVNLLFYGNPGSGKSFLSYCIAKELLDKGFGVIYKTADELIQDLINIRFNNNTTLENMLVDCDLLIIDDLGAEQKNELSVTELFNLINKKLLKNKRMLVSTNLSIADITKIYSERFCSRLLGEFKLRKFFSDDIRIKLNLKNNKK
;
A
#
# COMPACT_ATOMS: atom_id res chain seq x y z
N MET A 1 2.83 -10.33 -13.28
CA MET A 1 3.11 -8.88 -13.18
C MET A 1 3.11 -8.12 -14.51
N ARG A 2 3.33 -8.75 -15.66
CA ARG A 2 3.49 -8.08 -16.98
C ARG A 2 2.35 -7.17 -17.46
N TYR A 3 1.17 -7.19 -16.85
CA TYR A 3 -0.04 -6.51 -17.37
C TYR A 3 -0.62 -5.42 -16.47
N LYS A 4 0.01 -5.10 -15.33
CA LYS A 4 -0.50 -4.06 -14.43
C LYS A 4 0.38 -2.81 -14.57
N ASN A 5 -0.12 -1.84 -15.31
CA ASN A 5 0.44 -0.51 -15.45
C ASN A 5 -0.70 0.52 -15.51
N PHE A 6 -0.38 1.80 -15.45
CA PHE A 6 -1.40 2.86 -15.51
C PHE A 6 -2.14 2.89 -16.85
N ASP A 7 -1.51 2.47 -17.97
CA ASP A 7 -2.15 2.45 -19.31
C ASP A 7 -3.29 1.42 -19.39
N ASN A 8 -3.21 0.34 -18.60
CA ASN A 8 -4.22 -0.71 -18.54
C ASN A 8 -5.28 -0.48 -17.45
N PHE A 9 -5.27 0.71 -16.83
CA PHE A 9 -6.25 1.04 -15.80
C PHE A 9 -7.58 1.47 -16.43
N ASP A 10 -8.66 0.72 -16.15
CA ASP A 10 -10.01 1.02 -16.64
C ASP A 10 -10.84 1.68 -15.54
N ILE A 11 -10.95 3.00 -15.58
CA ILE A 11 -11.77 3.79 -14.65
C ILE A 11 -13.26 3.44 -14.71
N ASN A 12 -13.74 2.89 -15.84
CA ASN A 12 -15.15 2.52 -16.02
C ASN A 12 -15.57 1.31 -15.20
N LEU A 13 -14.63 0.59 -14.60
CA LEU A 13 -14.93 -0.46 -13.62
C LEU A 13 -15.54 0.12 -12.32
N PHE A 14 -15.31 1.39 -12.03
CA PHE A 14 -15.80 2.07 -10.85
C PHE A 14 -17.16 2.70 -11.11
N SER A 15 -18.11 2.51 -10.17
CA SER A 15 -19.44 3.07 -10.27
C SER A 15 -19.43 4.59 -10.13
N ASN A 16 -20.28 5.25 -10.93
CA ASN A 16 -20.54 6.68 -10.80
C ASN A 16 -21.65 6.99 -9.77
N SER A 17 -22.38 5.97 -9.31
CA SER A 17 -23.43 6.13 -8.31
C SER A 17 -22.79 6.34 -6.94
N LYS A 18 -23.18 7.42 -6.27
CA LYS A 18 -22.74 7.73 -4.92
C LYS A 18 -23.32 6.70 -3.93
N LYS A 19 -22.52 6.24 -2.96
CA LYS A 19 -22.99 5.45 -1.82
C LYS A 19 -23.48 6.37 -0.70
N GLU A 20 -24.47 5.94 0.07
CA GLU A 20 -25.13 6.78 1.08
C GLU A 20 -24.15 7.35 2.12
N ASP A 21 -23.19 6.55 2.56
CA ASP A 21 -22.21 6.93 3.59
C ASP A 21 -20.93 7.60 3.03
N GLU A 22 -20.85 7.87 1.73
CA GLU A 22 -19.65 8.42 1.13
C GLU A 22 -19.90 9.80 0.51
N LEU A 23 -18.91 10.70 0.60
CA LEU A 23 -18.99 12.05 0.04
C LEU A 23 -19.02 12.05 -1.50
N PHE A 24 -18.35 11.08 -2.12
CA PHE A 24 -18.16 10.96 -3.56
C PHE A 24 -18.60 9.59 -4.09
N SER A 25 -18.72 9.47 -5.42
CA SER A 25 -18.84 8.15 -6.05
C SER A 25 -17.51 7.38 -6.01
N PRO A 26 -17.53 6.04 -6.11
CA PRO A 26 -16.31 5.23 -6.24
C PRO A 26 -15.40 5.69 -7.39
N ARG A 27 -15.99 6.08 -8.54
CA ARG A 27 -15.23 6.60 -9.69
C ARG A 27 -14.53 7.91 -9.33
N LYS A 28 -15.22 8.87 -8.73
CA LYS A 28 -14.64 10.16 -8.33
C LYS A 28 -13.52 9.97 -7.30
N ASN A 29 -13.73 9.09 -6.33
CA ASN A 29 -12.69 8.74 -5.35
C ASN A 29 -11.44 8.17 -6.03
N MET A 30 -11.62 7.28 -7.01
CA MET A 30 -10.50 6.69 -7.74
C MET A 30 -9.79 7.73 -8.63
N GLU A 31 -10.53 8.61 -9.31
CA GLU A 31 -9.96 9.72 -10.08
C GLU A 31 -9.09 10.63 -9.21
N ASP A 32 -9.57 10.99 -8.01
CA ASP A 32 -8.82 11.82 -7.08
C ASP A 32 -7.54 11.12 -6.56
N ASN A 33 -7.59 9.81 -6.38
CA ASN A 33 -6.41 9.01 -6.03
C ASN A 33 -5.40 8.96 -7.18
N LEU A 34 -5.86 8.72 -8.41
CA LEU A 34 -5.02 8.71 -9.61
C LEU A 34 -4.38 10.07 -9.87
N ASN A 35 -5.17 11.15 -9.81
CA ASN A 35 -4.68 12.50 -10.02
C ASN A 35 -3.58 12.85 -9.00
N TYR A 36 -3.76 12.47 -7.74
CA TYR A 36 -2.72 12.66 -6.74
C TYR A 36 -1.46 11.84 -7.04
N ILE A 37 -1.62 10.55 -7.39
CA ILE A 37 -0.46 9.67 -7.66
C ILE A 37 0.31 10.15 -8.89
N LEU A 38 -0.37 10.43 -9.99
CA LEU A 38 0.25 10.80 -11.27
C LEU A 38 0.70 12.26 -11.31
N GLY A 39 -0.07 13.17 -10.68
CA GLY A 39 0.20 14.61 -10.73
C GLY A 39 1.09 15.14 -9.59
N THR A 40 1.25 14.38 -8.51
CA THR A 40 2.02 14.84 -7.33
C THR A 40 3.03 13.78 -6.87
N TYR A 41 2.56 12.62 -6.43
CA TYR A 41 3.42 11.65 -5.75
C TYR A 41 4.58 11.14 -6.63
N LEU A 42 4.29 10.69 -7.85
CA LEU A 42 5.31 10.17 -8.77
C LEU A 42 6.24 11.26 -9.32
N PRO A 43 5.76 12.46 -9.74
CA PRO A 43 6.64 13.54 -10.16
C PRO A 43 7.58 14.04 -9.05
N GLU A 44 7.07 14.14 -7.82
CA GLU A 44 7.83 14.64 -6.68
C GLU A 44 8.61 13.55 -5.93
N PHE A 45 8.55 12.30 -6.38
CA PHE A 45 9.13 11.16 -5.65
C PHE A 45 10.60 11.36 -5.30
N LYS A 46 11.39 11.97 -6.17
CA LYS A 46 12.82 12.20 -5.93
C LYS A 46 13.09 13.23 -4.82
N THR A 47 12.20 14.20 -4.66
CA THR A 47 12.40 15.36 -3.77
C THR A 47 11.54 15.34 -2.52
N SER A 48 10.51 14.50 -2.49
CA SER A 48 9.54 14.37 -1.40
C SER A 48 9.78 13.10 -0.59
N ASN A 49 9.55 13.16 0.74
CA ASN A 49 9.63 11.99 1.63
C ASN A 49 8.24 11.50 2.07
N VAL A 50 7.22 11.70 1.24
CA VAL A 50 5.84 11.32 1.57
C VAL A 50 5.69 9.80 1.58
N ASN A 51 5.23 9.25 2.71
CA ASN A 51 4.73 7.90 2.82
C ASN A 51 3.24 7.85 2.51
N LEU A 52 2.74 6.74 1.96
CA LEU A 52 1.33 6.56 1.61
C LEU A 52 0.70 5.40 2.39
N LEU A 53 -0.50 5.64 2.93
CA LEU A 53 -1.37 4.59 3.46
C LEU A 53 -2.64 4.51 2.61
N PHE A 54 -2.77 3.42 1.85
CA PHE A 54 -3.98 3.07 1.12
C PHE A 54 -4.88 2.20 1.99
N TYR A 55 -6.07 2.66 2.34
CA TYR A 55 -7.00 1.92 3.19
C TYR A 55 -8.41 1.89 2.60
N GLY A 56 -9.17 0.87 2.94
CA GLY A 56 -10.57 0.72 2.50
C GLY A 56 -10.90 -0.68 1.98
N ASN A 57 -12.09 -0.85 1.39
CA ASN A 57 -12.65 -2.17 1.09
C ASN A 57 -11.76 -3.05 0.21
N PRO A 58 -11.84 -4.40 0.36
CA PRO A 58 -11.27 -5.33 -0.60
C PRO A 58 -11.78 -5.07 -2.02
N GLY A 59 -10.92 -5.35 -3.02
CA GLY A 59 -11.29 -5.18 -4.43
C GLY A 59 -11.43 -3.74 -4.91
N SER A 60 -11.08 -2.74 -4.11
CA SER A 60 -11.18 -1.31 -4.46
C SER A 60 -10.01 -0.75 -5.30
N GLY A 61 -9.03 -1.59 -5.68
CA GLY A 61 -7.93 -1.19 -6.57
C GLY A 61 -6.62 -0.83 -5.87
N LYS A 62 -6.52 -0.89 -4.53
CA LYS A 62 -5.31 -0.56 -3.76
C LYS A 62 -4.06 -1.28 -4.28
N SER A 63 -4.04 -2.60 -4.23
CA SER A 63 -2.90 -3.41 -4.69
C SER A 63 -2.59 -3.21 -6.19
N PHE A 64 -3.62 -2.94 -7.02
CA PHE A 64 -3.38 -2.63 -8.43
C PHE A 64 -2.58 -1.34 -8.58
N LEU A 65 -2.98 -0.25 -7.90
CA LEU A 65 -2.25 1.01 -7.95
C LEU A 65 -0.88 0.92 -7.29
N SER A 66 -0.73 0.15 -6.21
CA SER A 66 0.58 -0.13 -5.60
C SER A 66 1.54 -0.78 -6.60
N TYR A 67 1.06 -1.72 -7.42
CA TYR A 67 1.84 -2.32 -8.51
C TYR A 67 2.20 -1.32 -9.61
N CYS A 68 1.24 -0.48 -10.01
CA CYS A 68 1.49 0.55 -11.02
C CYS A 68 2.57 1.54 -10.55
N ILE A 69 2.53 1.97 -9.29
CA ILE A 69 3.53 2.82 -8.67
C ILE A 69 4.90 2.12 -8.66
N ALA A 70 4.94 0.85 -8.22
CA ALA A 70 6.18 0.07 -8.20
C ALA A 70 6.82 -0.01 -9.58
N LYS A 71 6.02 -0.36 -10.60
CA LYS A 71 6.50 -0.46 -11.98
C LYS A 71 7.05 0.86 -12.48
N GLU A 72 6.30 1.94 -12.34
CA GLU A 72 6.70 3.27 -12.80
C GLU A 72 8.01 3.74 -12.17
N LEU A 73 8.21 3.47 -10.87
CA LEU A 73 9.44 3.83 -10.17
C LEU A 73 10.61 2.93 -10.55
N LEU A 74 10.39 1.62 -10.75
CA LEU A 74 11.42 0.71 -11.26
C LEU A 74 11.87 1.11 -12.66
N ASP A 75 10.94 1.47 -13.55
CA ASP A 75 11.24 1.94 -14.91
C ASP A 75 12.05 3.26 -14.89
N LYS A 76 11.93 4.05 -13.83
CA LYS A 76 12.72 5.27 -13.57
C LYS A 76 14.05 5.00 -12.84
N GLY A 77 14.39 3.75 -12.55
CA GLY A 77 15.65 3.34 -11.93
C GLY A 77 15.69 3.44 -10.39
N PHE A 78 14.54 3.59 -9.72
CA PHE A 78 14.48 3.56 -8.26
C PHE A 78 14.49 2.12 -7.73
N GLY A 79 15.11 1.92 -6.56
CA GLY A 79 15.09 0.65 -5.84
C GLY A 79 13.74 0.45 -5.13
N VAL A 80 12.88 -0.45 -5.66
CA VAL A 80 11.57 -0.75 -5.08
C VAL A 80 11.50 -2.19 -4.60
N ILE A 81 11.06 -2.40 -3.37
CA ILE A 81 10.72 -3.72 -2.82
C ILE A 81 9.21 -3.78 -2.59
N TYR A 82 8.57 -4.82 -3.13
CA TYR A 82 7.14 -5.11 -2.95
C TYR A 82 6.99 -6.43 -2.19
N LYS A 83 6.34 -6.39 -1.04
CA LYS A 83 6.05 -7.54 -0.19
C LYS A 83 4.60 -7.48 0.29
N THR A 84 3.94 -8.62 0.39
CA THR A 84 2.77 -8.72 1.27
C THR A 84 3.19 -8.59 2.73
N ALA A 85 2.27 -8.21 3.61
CA ALA A 85 2.58 -8.11 5.04
C ALA A 85 3.08 -9.45 5.61
N ASP A 86 2.49 -10.57 5.17
CA ASP A 86 2.90 -11.91 5.60
C ASP A 86 4.33 -12.24 5.15
N GLU A 87 4.67 -12.04 3.86
CA GLU A 87 6.04 -12.23 3.34
C GLU A 87 7.05 -11.35 4.08
N LEU A 88 6.68 -10.11 4.37
CA LEU A 88 7.55 -9.18 5.10
C LEU A 88 7.80 -9.66 6.53
N ILE A 89 6.77 -10.15 7.24
CA ILE A 89 6.93 -10.71 8.59
C ILE A 89 7.86 -11.92 8.58
N GLN A 90 7.79 -12.81 7.59
CA GLN A 90 8.70 -13.93 7.44
C GLN A 90 10.16 -13.46 7.27
N ASP A 91 10.36 -12.44 6.43
CA ASP A 91 11.68 -11.82 6.26
C ASP A 91 12.21 -11.21 7.56
N LEU A 92 11.37 -10.50 8.31
CA LEU A 92 11.75 -9.88 9.59
C LEU A 92 12.09 -10.91 10.67
N ILE A 93 11.35 -12.01 10.72
CA ILE A 93 11.65 -13.14 11.60
C ILE A 93 13.00 -13.77 11.20
N ASN A 94 13.27 -13.96 9.91
CA ASN A 94 14.54 -14.44 9.41
C ASN A 94 15.70 -13.51 9.78
N ILE A 95 15.53 -12.19 9.61
CA ILE A 95 16.52 -11.19 10.02
C ILE A 95 16.84 -11.34 11.51
N ARG A 96 15.80 -11.43 12.34
CA ARG A 96 15.95 -11.50 13.80
C ARG A 96 16.69 -12.74 14.27
N PHE A 97 16.32 -13.92 13.76
CA PHE A 97 16.89 -15.19 14.27
C PHE A 97 18.20 -15.59 13.60
N ASN A 98 18.43 -15.19 12.36
CA ASN A 98 19.60 -15.55 11.58
C ASN A 98 20.62 -14.41 11.41
N ASN A 99 20.38 -13.25 12.04
CA ASN A 99 21.21 -12.04 11.89
C ASN A 99 21.46 -11.65 10.42
N ASN A 100 20.42 -11.77 9.57
CA ASN A 100 20.54 -11.50 8.13
C ASN A 100 20.59 -9.99 7.85
N THR A 101 21.75 -9.39 8.13
CA THR A 101 21.98 -7.94 7.95
C THR A 101 21.87 -7.50 6.48
N THR A 102 22.17 -8.38 5.53
CA THR A 102 22.03 -8.07 4.10
C THR A 102 20.57 -7.83 3.73
N LEU A 103 19.68 -8.75 4.13
CA LEU A 103 18.24 -8.61 3.89
C LEU A 103 17.67 -7.38 4.61
N GLU A 104 18.10 -7.14 5.87
CA GLU A 104 17.70 -5.97 6.62
C GLU A 104 18.07 -4.67 5.90
N ASN A 105 19.32 -4.55 5.45
CA ASN A 105 19.78 -3.38 4.72
C ASN A 105 19.01 -3.18 3.42
N MET A 106 18.72 -4.25 2.67
CA MET A 106 17.89 -4.16 1.47
C MET A 106 16.51 -3.58 1.77
N LEU A 107 15.82 -4.08 2.80
CA LEU A 107 14.49 -3.60 3.19
C LEU A 107 14.52 -2.14 3.67
N VAL A 108 15.55 -1.77 4.44
CA VAL A 108 15.67 -0.42 5.00
C VAL A 108 16.09 0.59 3.95
N ASP A 109 17.04 0.25 3.07
CA ASP A 109 17.70 1.21 2.18
C ASP A 109 17.05 1.35 0.81
N CYS A 110 16.11 0.46 0.42
CA CYS A 110 15.35 0.65 -0.82
C CYS A 110 14.63 2.01 -0.84
N ASP A 111 14.48 2.59 -2.03
CA ASP A 111 13.86 3.92 -2.19
C ASP A 111 12.37 3.90 -1.86
N LEU A 112 11.68 2.79 -2.16
CA LEU A 112 10.29 2.54 -1.77
C LEU A 112 10.12 1.11 -1.29
N LEU A 113 9.61 0.93 -0.08
CA LEU A 113 9.08 -0.34 0.41
C LEU A 113 7.55 -0.32 0.31
N ILE A 114 6.98 -1.26 -0.43
CA ILE A 114 5.53 -1.47 -0.51
C ILE A 114 5.17 -2.67 0.38
N ILE A 115 4.28 -2.42 1.33
CA ILE A 115 3.71 -3.42 2.24
C ILE A 115 2.24 -3.59 1.87
N ASP A 116 1.90 -4.67 1.17
CA ASP A 116 0.54 -4.92 0.71
C ASP A 116 -0.22 -5.82 1.69
N ASP A 117 -1.52 -5.53 1.83
CA ASP A 117 -2.46 -6.27 2.69
C ASP A 117 -2.06 -6.30 4.18
N LEU A 118 -1.60 -5.16 4.74
CA LEU A 118 -1.38 -5.03 6.18
C LEU A 118 -2.66 -5.40 6.94
N GLY A 119 -2.53 -6.30 7.90
CA GLY A 119 -3.64 -6.81 8.70
C GLY A 119 -4.11 -8.20 8.28
N ALA A 120 -3.61 -8.77 7.18
CA ALA A 120 -3.85 -10.14 6.76
C ALA A 120 -2.86 -11.14 7.36
N GLU A 121 -1.70 -10.66 7.83
CA GLU A 121 -0.65 -11.48 8.45
C GLU A 121 -1.07 -12.11 9.77
N GLN A 122 -0.41 -13.22 10.17
CA GLN A 122 -0.53 -13.76 11.51
C GLN A 122 0.10 -12.79 12.53
N LYS A 123 -0.74 -12.24 13.38
CA LYS A 123 -0.34 -11.24 14.37
C LYS A 123 0.06 -11.91 15.68
N ASN A 124 1.26 -11.62 16.11
CA ASN A 124 1.74 -11.85 17.45
C ASN A 124 2.59 -10.65 17.88
N GLU A 125 2.93 -10.59 19.14
CA GLU A 125 3.66 -9.46 19.72
C GLU A 125 5.02 -9.25 19.03
N LEU A 126 5.68 -10.33 18.64
CA LEU A 126 6.97 -10.28 17.94
C LEU A 126 6.80 -9.67 16.54
N SER A 127 5.82 -10.12 15.75
CA SER A 127 5.60 -9.63 14.38
C SER A 127 5.27 -8.14 14.36
N VAL A 128 4.43 -7.68 15.28
CA VAL A 128 4.08 -6.26 15.41
C VAL A 128 5.31 -5.42 15.82
N THR A 129 6.13 -5.95 16.73
CA THR A 129 7.36 -5.27 17.19
C THR A 129 8.37 -5.13 16.05
N GLU A 130 8.64 -6.20 15.31
CA GLU A 130 9.63 -6.15 14.22
C GLU A 130 9.15 -5.25 13.06
N LEU A 131 7.86 -5.28 12.74
CA LEU A 131 7.29 -4.38 11.75
C LEU A 131 7.41 -2.91 12.18
N PHE A 132 7.13 -2.61 13.45
CA PHE A 132 7.33 -1.28 14.02
C PHE A 132 8.79 -0.81 13.94
N ASN A 133 9.73 -1.71 14.26
CA ASN A 133 11.16 -1.42 14.18
C ASN A 133 11.60 -1.09 12.75
N LEU A 134 11.13 -1.86 11.76
CA LEU A 134 11.42 -1.59 10.34
C LEU A 134 10.87 -0.22 9.90
N ILE A 135 9.61 0.07 10.22
CA ILE A 135 8.99 1.36 9.90
C ILE A 135 9.80 2.52 10.49
N ASN A 136 10.17 2.43 11.77
CA ASN A 136 10.99 3.47 12.41
C ASN A 136 12.36 3.62 11.75
N LYS A 137 13.06 2.53 11.43
CA LYS A 137 14.36 2.58 10.74
C LYS A 137 14.26 3.30 9.40
N LYS A 138 13.20 3.02 8.62
CA LYS A 138 12.98 3.69 7.33
C LYS A 138 12.64 5.17 7.50
N LEU A 139 11.80 5.52 8.46
CA LEU A 139 11.46 6.92 8.77
C LEU A 139 12.71 7.72 9.16
N LEU A 140 13.57 7.19 10.03
CA LEU A 140 14.82 7.82 10.43
C LEU A 140 15.79 8.03 9.25
N LYS A 141 15.76 7.16 8.25
CA LYS A 141 16.58 7.29 7.03
C LYS A 141 15.87 8.09 5.92
N ASN A 142 14.71 8.67 6.17
CA ASN A 142 13.89 9.36 5.16
C ASN A 142 13.60 8.49 3.92
N LYS A 143 13.46 7.18 4.10
CA LYS A 143 13.10 6.22 3.05
C LYS A 143 11.61 6.00 3.01
N ARG A 144 11.05 5.98 1.82
CA ARG A 144 9.59 5.99 1.61
C ARG A 144 8.97 4.62 1.78
N MET A 145 7.73 4.65 2.19
CA MET A 145 6.88 3.47 2.31
C MET A 145 5.50 3.73 1.70
N LEU A 146 4.94 2.68 1.10
CA LEU A 146 3.53 2.61 0.75
C LEU A 146 2.95 1.39 1.44
N VAL A 147 1.94 1.59 2.26
CA VAL A 147 1.22 0.52 2.96
C VAL A 147 -0.19 0.45 2.40
N SER A 148 -0.66 -0.76 2.06
CA SER A 148 -2.07 -0.98 1.77
C SER A 148 -2.71 -1.86 2.84
N THR A 149 -3.99 -1.61 3.14
CA THR A 149 -4.76 -2.39 4.12
C THR A 149 -6.24 -2.41 3.79
N ASN A 150 -6.90 -3.52 4.14
CA ASN A 150 -8.35 -3.63 4.10
C ASN A 150 -9.02 -3.21 5.42
N LEU A 151 -8.23 -2.89 6.43
CA LEU A 151 -8.71 -2.43 7.72
C LEU A 151 -9.21 -0.98 7.64
N SER A 152 -10.22 -0.67 8.43
CA SER A 152 -10.56 0.73 8.73
C SER A 152 -9.52 1.34 9.67
N ILE A 153 -9.45 2.66 9.73
CA ILE A 153 -8.57 3.36 10.68
C ILE A 153 -8.88 2.92 12.13
N ALA A 154 -10.16 2.75 12.46
CA ALA A 154 -10.58 2.29 13.78
C ALA A 154 -10.13 0.84 14.07
N ASP A 155 -10.09 -0.03 13.06
CA ASP A 155 -9.62 -1.41 13.23
C ASP A 155 -8.10 -1.48 13.36
N ILE A 156 -7.35 -0.64 12.63
CA ILE A 156 -5.90 -0.52 12.81
C ILE A 156 -5.58 -0.18 14.26
N THR A 157 -6.28 0.79 14.86
CA THR A 157 -6.05 1.20 16.26
C THR A 157 -6.42 0.14 17.29
N LYS A 158 -7.33 -0.77 16.96
CA LYS A 158 -7.69 -1.90 17.84
C LYS A 158 -6.70 -3.07 17.74
N ILE A 159 -6.11 -3.26 16.56
CA ILE A 159 -5.31 -4.43 16.22
C ILE A 159 -3.83 -4.22 16.55
N TYR A 160 -3.32 -3.01 16.30
CA TYR A 160 -1.93 -2.65 16.50
C TYR A 160 -1.76 -1.79 17.75
N SER A 161 -0.52 -1.73 18.26
CA SER A 161 -0.21 -0.88 19.43
C SER A 161 -0.40 0.61 19.12
N GLU A 162 -0.67 1.41 20.15
CA GLU A 162 -0.79 2.87 20.01
C GLU A 162 0.45 3.50 19.35
N ARG A 163 1.64 2.99 19.66
CA ARG A 163 2.90 3.46 19.07
C ARG A 163 2.94 3.20 17.57
N PHE A 164 2.53 2.00 17.14
CA PHE A 164 2.44 1.64 15.73
C PHE A 164 1.44 2.53 14.99
N CYS A 165 0.25 2.69 15.57
CA CYS A 165 -0.81 3.53 14.99
C CYS A 165 -0.37 4.99 14.89
N SER A 166 0.25 5.54 15.93
CA SER A 166 0.77 6.91 15.93
C SER A 166 1.76 7.15 14.78
N ARG A 167 2.66 6.19 14.50
CA ARG A 167 3.58 6.27 13.36
C ARG A 167 2.85 6.18 12.03
N LEU A 168 1.99 5.18 11.88
CA LEU A 168 1.28 4.94 10.62
C LEU A 168 0.33 6.10 10.27
N LEU A 169 -0.40 6.63 11.26
CA LEU A 169 -1.37 7.70 11.03
C LEU A 169 -0.74 9.10 11.03
N GLY A 170 0.38 9.29 11.74
CA GLY A 170 1.09 10.58 11.82
C GLY A 170 2.08 10.82 10.69
N GLU A 171 2.71 9.76 10.17
CA GLU A 171 3.81 9.88 9.19
C GLU A 171 3.41 9.49 7.76
N PHE A 172 2.17 9.03 7.55
CA PHE A 172 1.68 8.61 6.25
C PHE A 172 0.52 9.47 5.78
N LYS A 173 0.53 9.83 4.51
CA LYS A 173 -0.62 10.47 3.86
C LYS A 173 -1.70 9.43 3.58
N LEU A 174 -2.84 9.61 4.21
CA LEU A 174 -3.97 8.68 4.14
C LEU A 174 -4.72 8.85 2.83
N ARG A 175 -4.96 7.74 2.13
CA ARG A 175 -5.74 7.69 0.88
C ARG A 175 -6.81 6.62 1.00
N LYS A 176 -8.07 7.03 1.10
CA LYS A 176 -9.23 6.13 1.17
C LYS A 176 -9.56 5.58 -0.21
N PHE A 177 -9.85 4.27 -0.26
CA PHE A 177 -10.30 3.56 -1.44
C PHE A 177 -11.61 2.85 -1.13
N PHE A 178 -12.64 3.07 -1.93
CA PHE A 178 -13.89 2.35 -1.78
C PHE A 178 -14.54 2.11 -3.16
N SER A 179 -15.05 0.91 -3.34
CA SER A 179 -15.81 0.50 -4.52
C SER A 179 -16.56 -0.81 -4.22
N ASP A 180 -17.38 -1.27 -5.15
CA ASP A 180 -17.73 -2.69 -5.20
C ASP A 180 -16.49 -3.49 -5.62
N ASP A 181 -16.43 -4.78 -5.28
CA ASP A 181 -15.26 -5.59 -5.65
C ASP A 181 -15.11 -5.68 -7.17
N ILE A 182 -14.07 -4.99 -7.70
CA ILE A 182 -13.79 -4.91 -9.14
C ILE A 182 -13.42 -6.27 -9.72
N ARG A 183 -12.84 -7.17 -8.93
CA ARG A 183 -12.47 -8.53 -9.35
C ARG A 183 -13.71 -9.32 -9.80
N ILE A 184 -14.82 -9.16 -9.09
CA ILE A 184 -16.11 -9.77 -9.45
C ILE A 184 -16.61 -9.18 -10.79
N LYS A 185 -16.55 -7.85 -10.95
CA LYS A 185 -16.95 -7.19 -12.20
C LYS A 185 -16.11 -7.64 -13.40
N LEU A 186 -14.80 -7.80 -13.21
CA LEU A 186 -13.90 -8.30 -14.26
C LEU A 186 -14.22 -9.74 -14.65
N ASN A 187 -14.44 -10.64 -13.67
CA ASN A 187 -14.82 -12.01 -13.94
C ASN A 187 -16.14 -12.10 -14.72
N LEU A 188 -17.14 -11.32 -14.32
CA LEU A 188 -18.42 -11.29 -15.02
C LEU A 188 -18.32 -10.76 -16.47
N LYS A 189 -17.41 -9.81 -16.74
CA LYS A 189 -17.13 -9.33 -18.10
C LYS A 189 -16.44 -10.41 -18.95
N ASN A 190 -15.49 -11.15 -18.39
CA ASN A 190 -14.75 -12.18 -19.10
C ASN A 190 -15.60 -13.43 -19.41
N ASN A 191 -16.55 -13.78 -18.54
CA ASN A 191 -17.45 -14.91 -18.73
C ASN A 191 -18.61 -14.62 -19.72
N LYS A 192 -18.76 -13.38 -20.18
CA LYS A 192 -19.74 -12.98 -21.21
C LYS A 192 -19.17 -12.90 -22.63
N LYS A 193 -17.88 -13.20 -22.79
CA LYS A 193 -17.20 -13.38 -24.08
C LYS A 193 -17.03 -14.85 -24.43
#